data_2655184cf892bd4e3652d7f5215a8061
#
_entry.id   2655184cf892bd4e3652d7f5215a8061
#
_cell.length_a   1.000
_cell.length_b   1.000
_cell.length_c   1.000
_cell.angle_alpha   90.00
_cell.angle_beta   90.00
_cell.angle_gamma   90.00
#
_symmetry.space_group_name_H-M   'P 1'
#
loop_
_entity.id
_entity.type
_entity.pdbx_description
1 polymer ?
#
loop_
_entity_poly.entity_id
_entity_poly.type
_entity_poly.pdbx_seq_one_letter_code
_entity_poly.pdbx_strand_id
1 'polypeptide(L)'
;MKVIIIALVVAFAIRYFLISPVTVYGDSMDPTLHDGEHLFINKLSTPKRFDIIVFPAPDEKGAEYIKRVIGLPGDKVEYKKDTLYINGKKYDEPYLEGEKEKVANGYLTNNFKLEDLPAVKNAKVVPKNHLFVLGDNRRISKDSRYIGFISEDDVIGKVISFGSSLKR
;
A
#
# COMPACT_ATOMS: atom_id res chain seq x y z
N MET A 1 -23.11 37.57 6.06
CA MET A 1 -22.89 36.59 7.15
C MET A 1 -23.43 35.18 6.83
N LYS A 2 -24.74 35.01 6.48
CA LYS A 2 -25.32 33.68 6.20
C LYS A 2 -24.56 32.90 5.11
N VAL A 3 -24.17 33.56 4.00
CA VAL A 3 -23.43 32.91 2.89
C VAL A 3 -22.05 32.42 3.33
N ILE A 4 -21.33 33.18 4.16
CA ILE A 4 -20.03 32.81 4.69
C ILE A 4 -20.14 31.58 5.62
N ILE A 5 -21.18 31.56 6.48
CA ILE A 5 -21.42 30.44 7.39
C ILE A 5 -21.76 29.18 6.58
N ILE A 6 -22.62 29.29 5.56
CA ILE A 6 -22.96 28.17 4.68
C ILE A 6 -21.70 27.65 3.96
N ALA A 7 -20.88 28.55 3.41
CA ALA A 7 -19.64 28.17 2.73
C ALA A 7 -18.67 27.44 3.66
N LEU A 8 -18.52 27.90 4.90
CA LEU A 8 -17.67 27.24 5.92
C LEU A 8 -18.21 25.86 6.32
N VAL A 9 -19.54 25.73 6.50
CA VAL A 9 -20.17 24.45 6.82
C VAL A 9 -20.00 23.47 5.67
N VAL A 10 -20.20 23.90 4.42
CA VAL A 10 -20.00 23.07 3.23
C VAL A 10 -18.53 22.67 3.08
N ALA A 11 -17.59 23.60 3.26
CA ALA A 11 -16.17 23.30 3.19
C ALA A 11 -15.72 22.32 4.29
N PHE A 12 -16.25 22.47 5.51
CA PHE A 12 -15.99 21.55 6.63
C PHE A 12 -16.60 20.17 6.36
N ALA A 13 -17.83 20.11 5.87
CA ALA A 13 -18.49 18.85 5.51
C ALA A 13 -17.72 18.13 4.40
N ILE A 14 -17.34 18.82 3.33
CA ILE A 14 -16.50 18.28 2.25
C ILE A 14 -15.20 17.72 2.84
N ARG A 15 -14.48 18.50 3.66
CA ARG A 15 -13.23 18.05 4.28
C ARG A 15 -13.43 16.82 5.18
N TYR A 16 -14.49 16.78 5.95
CA TYR A 16 -14.82 15.67 6.85
C TYR A 16 -15.12 14.37 6.08
N PHE A 17 -15.82 14.45 4.95
CA PHE A 17 -16.12 13.28 4.12
C PHE A 17 -14.92 12.78 3.27
N LEU A 18 -13.96 13.66 2.97
CA LEU A 18 -12.82 13.33 2.12
C LEU A 18 -11.61 12.77 2.88
N ILE A 19 -11.48 13.12 4.16
CA ILE A 19 -10.35 12.72 5.01
C ILE A 19 -10.91 11.97 6.22
N SER A 20 -10.41 10.78 6.45
CA SER A 20 -10.78 9.97 7.62
C SER A 20 -9.55 9.58 8.42
N PRO A 21 -9.62 9.60 9.77
CA PRO A 21 -8.58 9.01 10.58
C PRO A 21 -8.63 7.48 10.47
N VAL A 22 -7.46 6.86 10.56
CA VAL A 22 -7.29 5.40 10.62
C VAL A 22 -6.17 5.10 11.61
N THR A 23 -6.27 3.98 12.34
CA THR A 23 -5.21 3.51 13.22
C THR A 23 -4.53 2.31 12.58
N VAL A 24 -3.20 2.29 12.63
CA VAL A 24 -2.39 1.16 12.17
C VAL A 24 -2.49 0.02 13.19
N TYR A 25 -2.74 -1.19 12.72
CA TYR A 25 -2.69 -2.39 13.53
C TYR A 25 -1.69 -3.39 12.96
N GLY A 26 -0.81 -3.88 13.86
CA GLY A 26 0.25 -4.84 13.55
C GLY A 26 1.45 -4.24 12.82
N ASP A 27 2.46 -5.09 12.62
CA ASP A 27 3.81 -4.69 12.22
C ASP A 27 4.09 -4.86 10.72
N SER A 28 3.05 -5.09 9.91
CA SER A 28 3.21 -5.42 8.49
C SER A 28 3.79 -4.28 7.63
N MET A 29 3.74 -3.05 8.15
CA MET A 29 4.27 -1.84 7.48
C MET A 29 5.52 -1.27 8.16
N ASP A 30 6.08 -1.95 9.18
CA ASP A 30 7.37 -1.58 9.75
C ASP A 30 8.48 -1.59 8.68
N PRO A 31 9.41 -0.65 8.76
CA PRO A 31 9.55 0.44 9.72
C PRO A 31 8.85 1.74 9.30
N THR A 32 8.04 1.70 8.23
CA THR A 32 7.40 2.91 7.68
C THR A 32 6.25 3.39 8.54
N LEU A 33 5.45 2.46 9.06
CA LEU A 33 4.33 2.70 9.96
C LEU A 33 4.35 1.69 11.09
N HIS A 34 4.12 2.15 12.32
CA HIS A 34 4.16 1.33 13.52
C HIS A 34 2.77 1.04 14.08
N ASP A 35 2.64 -0.07 14.80
CA ASP A 35 1.40 -0.42 15.50
C ASP A 35 0.94 0.72 16.42
N GLY A 36 -0.38 1.00 16.42
CA GLY A 36 -0.99 2.10 17.18
C GLY A 36 -0.84 3.49 16.57
N GLU A 37 -0.10 3.65 15.45
CA GLU A 37 0.06 4.95 14.81
C GLU A 37 -1.26 5.44 14.21
N HIS A 38 -1.57 6.74 14.41
CA HIS A 38 -2.75 7.39 13.85
C HIS A 38 -2.42 8.13 12.56
N LEU A 39 -3.15 7.81 11.51
CA LEU A 39 -2.96 8.35 10.18
C LEU A 39 -4.24 9.01 9.68
N PHE A 40 -4.10 9.78 8.61
CA PHE A 40 -5.24 10.27 7.83
C PHE A 40 -5.19 9.69 6.41
N ILE A 41 -6.37 9.34 5.89
CA ILE A 41 -6.53 8.85 4.53
C ILE A 41 -7.35 9.81 3.69
N ASN A 42 -6.99 9.95 2.41
CA ASN A 42 -7.78 10.63 1.39
C ASN A 42 -8.56 9.59 0.59
N LYS A 43 -9.88 9.69 0.63
CA LYS A 43 -10.81 8.76 -0.04
C LYS A 43 -11.03 9.01 -1.53
N LEU A 44 -10.64 10.18 -2.04
CA LEU A 44 -10.85 10.55 -3.45
C LEU A 44 -9.62 10.36 -4.34
N SER A 45 -8.48 10.03 -3.75
CA SER A 45 -7.23 9.93 -4.52
C SER A 45 -7.12 8.58 -5.20
N THR A 46 -6.92 8.58 -6.50
CA THR A 46 -6.50 7.38 -7.23
C THR A 46 -5.11 6.95 -6.77
N PRO A 47 -4.93 5.69 -6.35
CA PRO A 47 -3.64 5.17 -5.92
C PRO A 47 -2.60 5.22 -7.04
N LYS A 48 -1.36 5.61 -6.68
CA LYS A 48 -0.20 5.57 -7.56
C LYS A 48 0.80 4.55 -7.00
N ARG A 49 1.78 4.17 -7.82
CA ARG A 49 2.88 3.32 -7.36
C ARG A 49 3.57 3.95 -6.14
N PHE A 50 3.86 3.12 -5.16
CA PHE A 50 4.43 3.42 -3.85
C PHE A 50 3.51 4.18 -2.87
N ASP A 51 2.30 4.55 -3.26
CA ASP A 51 1.33 5.05 -2.30
C ASP A 51 0.97 3.95 -1.30
N ILE A 52 0.71 4.34 -0.05
CA ILE A 52 0.18 3.44 0.99
C ILE A 52 -1.34 3.58 0.97
N ILE A 53 -2.03 2.46 0.91
CA ILE A 53 -3.49 2.39 0.82
C ILE A 53 -4.09 1.57 1.95
N VAL A 54 -5.34 1.86 2.26
CA VAL A 54 -6.19 1.12 3.19
C VAL A 54 -7.30 0.44 2.41
N PHE A 55 -7.56 -0.83 2.69
CA PHE A 55 -8.61 -1.63 2.04
C PHE A 55 -9.12 -2.71 3.00
N PRO A 56 -10.35 -3.24 2.82
CA PRO A 56 -10.87 -4.33 3.63
C PRO A 56 -10.00 -5.58 3.50
N ALA A 57 -9.70 -6.23 4.62
CA ALA A 57 -8.96 -7.49 4.60
C ALA A 57 -9.80 -8.57 3.90
N PRO A 58 -9.31 -9.20 2.81
CA PRO A 58 -10.11 -10.16 2.05
C PRO A 58 -10.33 -11.49 2.78
N ASP A 59 -9.55 -11.74 3.82
CA ASP A 59 -9.49 -12.99 4.57
C ASP A 59 -9.84 -12.82 6.06
N GLU A 60 -10.18 -11.58 6.49
CA GLU A 60 -10.58 -11.29 7.88
C GLU A 60 -11.74 -10.29 7.91
N LYS A 61 -12.94 -10.79 8.16
CA LYS A 61 -14.16 -9.98 8.15
C LYS A 61 -14.11 -8.86 9.18
N GLY A 62 -14.29 -7.62 8.71
CA GLY A 62 -14.33 -6.43 9.55
C GLY A 62 -12.95 -5.82 9.87
N ALA A 63 -11.87 -6.45 9.42
CA ALA A 63 -10.53 -5.89 9.50
C ALA A 63 -10.19 -5.07 8.24
N GLU A 64 -9.25 -4.13 8.39
CA GLU A 64 -8.68 -3.34 7.31
C GLU A 64 -7.18 -3.60 7.24
N TYR A 65 -6.66 -3.74 6.03
CA TYR A 65 -5.24 -3.87 5.77
C TYR A 65 -4.66 -2.55 5.25
N ILE A 66 -3.42 -2.28 5.66
CA ILE A 66 -2.62 -1.16 5.18
C ILE A 66 -1.42 -1.73 4.45
N LYS A 67 -1.26 -1.41 3.17
CA LYS A 67 -0.17 -1.92 2.33
C LYS A 67 0.29 -0.86 1.33
N ARG A 68 1.48 -1.06 0.77
CA ARG A 68 2.05 -0.22 -0.27
C ARG A 68 1.74 -0.77 -1.66
N VAL A 69 1.30 0.09 -2.56
CA VAL A 69 1.07 -0.24 -3.97
C VAL A 69 2.42 -0.43 -4.67
N ILE A 70 2.62 -1.62 -5.23
CA ILE A 70 3.84 -1.98 -5.97
C ILE A 70 3.53 -2.12 -7.46
N GLY A 71 2.48 -2.85 -7.83
CA GLY A 71 2.06 -3.05 -9.21
C GLY A 71 0.75 -2.34 -9.52
N LEU A 72 0.70 -1.64 -10.63
CA LEU A 72 -0.49 -1.02 -11.22
C LEU A 72 -1.05 -1.90 -12.35
N PRO A 73 -2.29 -1.69 -12.81
CA PRO A 73 -2.87 -2.45 -13.93
C PRO A 73 -1.94 -2.53 -15.12
N GLY A 74 -1.71 -3.74 -15.64
CA GLY A 74 -0.83 -4.03 -16.76
C GLY A 74 0.65 -4.26 -16.42
N ASP A 75 1.07 -4.05 -15.18
CA ASP A 75 2.46 -4.25 -14.78
C ASP A 75 2.85 -5.72 -14.65
N LYS A 76 4.06 -6.03 -15.11
CA LYS A 76 4.81 -7.23 -14.74
C LYS A 76 5.65 -6.90 -13.52
N VAL A 77 5.42 -7.58 -12.40
CA VAL A 77 6.19 -7.37 -11.16
C VAL A 77 7.13 -8.55 -10.96
N GLU A 78 8.39 -8.26 -10.72
CA GLU A 78 9.43 -9.24 -10.42
C GLU A 78 10.32 -8.72 -9.29
N TYR A 79 10.67 -9.58 -8.35
CA TYR A 79 11.75 -9.35 -7.39
C TYR A 79 12.90 -10.32 -7.66
N LYS A 80 14.10 -9.77 -7.75
CA LYS A 80 15.32 -10.53 -7.93
C LYS A 80 16.45 -9.93 -7.11
N LYS A 81 16.97 -10.69 -6.15
CA LYS A 81 18.05 -10.28 -5.25
C LYS A 81 17.76 -8.92 -4.59
N ASP A 82 16.64 -8.84 -3.87
CA ASP A 82 16.13 -7.62 -3.21
C ASP A 82 15.90 -6.41 -4.12
N THR A 83 15.85 -6.60 -5.41
CA THR A 83 15.62 -5.53 -6.39
C THR A 83 14.25 -5.71 -7.04
N LEU A 84 13.46 -4.65 -7.00
CA LEU A 84 12.16 -4.57 -7.70
C LEU A 84 12.36 -4.27 -9.17
N TYR A 85 11.71 -5.05 -10.02
CA TYR A 85 11.59 -4.80 -11.45
C TYR A 85 10.12 -4.67 -11.83
N ILE A 86 9.77 -3.59 -12.53
CA ILE A 86 8.45 -3.40 -13.13
C ILE A 86 8.63 -3.29 -14.63
N ASN A 87 7.98 -4.19 -15.37
CA ASN A 87 8.11 -4.27 -16.84
C ASN A 87 9.58 -4.37 -17.30
N GLY A 88 10.41 -5.07 -16.50
CA GLY A 88 11.85 -5.23 -16.74
C GLY A 88 12.73 -4.05 -16.34
N LYS A 89 12.15 -2.93 -15.91
CA LYS A 89 12.91 -1.76 -15.43
C LYS A 89 13.08 -1.83 -13.91
N LYS A 90 14.30 -1.59 -13.44
CA LYS A 90 14.62 -1.49 -12.01
C LYS A 90 13.95 -0.28 -11.37
N TYR A 91 13.41 -0.47 -10.17
CA TYR A 91 12.88 0.58 -9.29
C TYR A 91 13.58 0.53 -7.95
N ASP A 92 13.94 1.69 -7.42
CA ASP A 92 14.52 1.81 -6.10
C ASP A 92 13.42 1.90 -5.04
N GLU A 93 13.70 1.33 -3.87
CA GLU A 93 12.80 1.29 -2.72
C GLU A 93 13.52 1.85 -1.49
N PRO A 94 13.73 3.19 -1.42
CA PRO A 94 14.52 3.82 -0.37
C PRO A 94 13.94 3.61 1.03
N TYR A 95 12.64 3.35 1.13
CA TYR A 95 11.96 3.02 2.39
C TYR A 95 12.36 1.65 2.98
N LEU A 96 13.06 0.80 2.21
CA LEU A 96 13.53 -0.52 2.65
C LEU A 96 15.05 -0.58 2.88
N GLU A 97 15.81 0.45 2.58
CA GLU A 97 17.28 0.40 2.64
C GLU A 97 17.79 -0.03 4.03
N GLY A 98 17.26 0.59 5.09
CA GLY A 98 17.65 0.24 6.45
C GLY A 98 17.30 -1.19 6.86
N GLU A 99 16.23 -1.76 6.29
CA GLU A 99 15.86 -3.16 6.56
C GLU A 99 16.69 -4.14 5.73
N LYS A 100 17.07 -3.78 4.51
CA LYS A 100 17.99 -4.60 3.69
C LYS A 100 19.35 -4.74 4.33
N GLU A 101 19.88 -3.67 4.94
CA GLU A 101 21.15 -3.67 5.66
C GLU A 101 21.17 -4.58 6.90
N LYS A 102 20.01 -4.78 7.55
CA LYS A 102 19.86 -5.65 8.73
C LYS A 102 19.85 -7.15 8.38
N VAL A 103 19.67 -7.49 7.10
CA VAL A 103 19.59 -8.89 6.67
C VAL A 103 20.98 -9.51 6.64
N ALA A 104 21.32 -10.32 7.65
CA ALA A 104 22.61 -10.99 7.74
C ALA A 104 22.84 -12.05 6.64
N ASN A 105 21.76 -12.76 6.24
CA ASN A 105 21.82 -13.83 5.24
C ASN A 105 20.56 -13.83 4.38
N GLY A 106 20.71 -13.96 3.06
CA GLY A 106 19.62 -14.03 2.11
C GLY A 106 19.12 -12.66 1.68
N TYR A 107 17.82 -12.54 1.47
CA TYR A 107 17.14 -11.34 0.98
C TYR A 107 16.04 -10.91 1.93
N LEU A 108 15.77 -9.61 2.01
CA LEU A 108 14.61 -9.06 2.69
C LEU A 108 13.32 -9.47 1.96
N THR A 109 13.34 -9.35 0.63
CA THR A 109 12.26 -9.81 -0.24
C THR A 109 12.76 -10.99 -1.08
N ASN A 110 12.16 -12.17 -0.89
CA ASN A 110 12.48 -13.35 -1.69
C ASN A 110 12.24 -13.10 -3.19
N ASN A 111 12.98 -13.82 -4.02
CA ASN A 111 12.78 -13.77 -5.46
C ASN A 111 11.39 -14.30 -5.83
N PHE A 112 10.67 -13.59 -6.69
CA PHE A 112 9.43 -14.06 -7.30
C PHE A 112 9.11 -13.28 -8.57
N LYS A 113 8.28 -13.86 -9.43
CA LYS A 113 7.50 -13.19 -10.47
C LYS A 113 6.03 -13.38 -10.19
N LEU A 114 5.16 -12.52 -10.71
CA LEU A 114 3.71 -12.69 -10.54
C LEU A 114 3.25 -14.08 -10.98
N GLU A 115 3.77 -14.59 -12.10
CA GLU A 115 3.41 -15.91 -12.65
C GLU A 115 3.79 -17.08 -11.74
N ASP A 116 4.69 -16.88 -10.79
CA ASP A 116 5.12 -17.90 -9.82
C ASP A 116 4.26 -17.91 -8.54
N LEU A 117 3.37 -16.92 -8.37
CA LEU A 117 2.56 -16.74 -7.16
C LEU A 117 1.16 -17.39 -7.33
N PRO A 118 0.85 -18.45 -6.59
CA PRO A 118 -0.47 -19.10 -6.66
C PRO A 118 -1.62 -18.17 -6.28
N ALA A 119 -1.41 -17.27 -5.32
CA ALA A 119 -2.42 -16.34 -4.85
C ALA A 119 -2.96 -15.39 -5.94
N VAL A 120 -2.15 -15.08 -6.94
CA VAL A 120 -2.55 -14.28 -8.10
C VAL A 120 -2.88 -15.15 -9.33
N LYS A 121 -3.14 -16.47 -9.12
CA LYS A 121 -3.51 -17.43 -10.15
C LYS A 121 -2.52 -17.49 -11.32
N ASN A 122 -1.23 -17.32 -11.02
CA ASN A 122 -0.14 -17.33 -11.98
C ASN A 122 -0.29 -16.25 -13.10
N ALA A 123 -0.87 -15.12 -12.76
CA ALA A 123 -1.05 -14.02 -13.70
C ALA A 123 0.30 -13.44 -14.13
N LYS A 124 0.46 -13.15 -15.43
CA LYS A 124 1.70 -12.55 -15.95
C LYS A 124 1.78 -11.05 -15.73
N VAL A 125 0.63 -10.41 -15.55
CA VAL A 125 0.51 -8.97 -15.31
C VAL A 125 -0.57 -8.71 -14.28
N VAL A 126 -0.52 -7.56 -13.63
CA VAL A 126 -1.61 -7.07 -12.76
C VAL A 126 -2.86 -6.85 -13.62
N PRO A 127 -4.01 -7.43 -13.29
CA PRO A 127 -5.22 -7.27 -14.08
C PRO A 127 -5.73 -5.82 -14.10
N LYS A 128 -6.58 -5.49 -15.06
CA LYS A 128 -7.27 -4.21 -15.11
C LYS A 128 -8.09 -4.00 -13.83
N ASN A 129 -8.13 -2.76 -13.31
CA ASN A 129 -8.81 -2.36 -12.06
C ASN A 129 -8.32 -3.11 -10.81
N HIS A 130 -7.09 -3.62 -10.82
CA HIS A 130 -6.48 -4.28 -9.66
C HIS A 130 -5.10 -3.71 -9.36
N LEU A 131 -4.70 -3.88 -8.12
CA LEU A 131 -3.40 -3.47 -7.59
C LEU A 131 -2.67 -4.69 -7.03
N PHE A 132 -1.36 -4.70 -7.15
CA PHE A 132 -0.48 -5.61 -6.43
C PHE A 132 0.19 -4.84 -5.30
N VAL A 133 -0.05 -5.25 -4.07
CA VAL A 133 0.39 -4.54 -2.88
C VAL A 133 1.31 -5.39 -2.01
N LEU A 134 2.28 -4.75 -1.36
CA LEU A 134 3.18 -5.39 -0.39
C LEU A 134 3.21 -4.60 0.91
N GLY A 135 3.44 -5.31 2.02
CA GLY A 135 3.84 -4.67 3.26
C GLY A 135 5.32 -4.31 3.24
N ASP A 136 5.71 -3.28 3.96
CA ASP A 136 7.11 -2.88 4.04
C ASP A 136 7.92 -3.84 4.90
N ASN A 137 7.29 -4.46 5.91
CA ASN A 137 7.85 -5.61 6.61
C ASN A 137 7.75 -6.87 5.74
N ARG A 138 8.60 -6.98 4.74
CA ARG A 138 8.57 -7.97 3.66
C ARG A 138 8.55 -9.42 4.12
N ARG A 139 9.15 -9.71 5.29
CA ARG A 139 9.30 -11.09 5.80
C ARG A 139 8.06 -11.63 6.49
N ILE A 140 7.25 -10.76 7.11
CA ILE A 140 6.08 -11.19 7.89
C ILE A 140 4.75 -10.71 7.29
N SER A 141 4.78 -9.77 6.36
CA SER A 141 3.55 -9.19 5.81
C SER A 141 2.72 -10.22 5.05
N LYS A 142 1.45 -10.32 5.41
CA LYS A 142 0.42 -10.99 4.62
C LYS A 142 -0.13 -9.98 3.61
N ASP A 143 0.28 -10.10 2.36
CA ASP A 143 0.01 -9.16 1.28
C ASP A 143 -0.30 -9.90 -0.04
N SER A 144 -0.27 -9.23 -1.18
CA SER A 144 -0.68 -9.81 -2.46
C SER A 144 0.03 -11.10 -2.84
N ARG A 145 1.16 -11.41 -2.23
CA ARG A 145 1.84 -12.70 -2.39
C ARG A 145 1.02 -13.86 -1.83
N TYR A 146 0.10 -13.57 -0.90
CA TYR A 146 -0.73 -14.55 -0.18
C TYR A 146 -2.23 -14.32 -0.37
N ILE A 147 -2.68 -13.05 -0.44
CA ILE A 147 -4.10 -12.69 -0.53
C ILE A 147 -4.56 -12.36 -1.96
N GLY A 148 -3.63 -12.32 -2.93
CA GLY A 148 -3.95 -11.99 -4.31
C GLY A 148 -4.01 -10.50 -4.61
N PHE A 149 -4.55 -10.15 -5.77
CA PHE A 149 -4.74 -8.76 -6.16
C PHE A 149 -5.86 -8.09 -5.38
N ILE A 150 -5.73 -6.78 -5.18
CA ILE A 150 -6.74 -5.93 -4.54
C ILE A 150 -7.48 -5.16 -5.63
N SER A 151 -8.81 -5.18 -5.61
CA SER A 151 -9.60 -4.34 -6.52
C SER A 151 -9.39 -2.86 -6.21
N GLU A 152 -9.24 -2.02 -7.23
CA GLU A 152 -9.20 -0.56 -7.03
C GLU A 152 -10.49 -0.04 -6.38
N ASP A 153 -11.63 -0.71 -6.61
CA ASP A 153 -12.92 -0.37 -6.01
C ASP A 153 -13.00 -0.67 -4.51
N ASP A 154 -12.14 -1.56 -4.00
CA ASP A 154 -12.06 -1.89 -2.58
C ASP A 154 -11.17 -0.91 -1.81
N VAL A 155 -10.47 0.01 -2.47
CA VAL A 155 -9.59 0.96 -1.80
C VAL A 155 -10.41 1.99 -1.02
N ILE A 156 -10.34 1.92 0.31
CA ILE A 156 -11.00 2.87 1.21
C ILE A 156 -10.37 4.26 1.10
N GLY A 157 -9.05 4.31 0.95
CA GLY A 157 -8.35 5.57 0.77
C GLY A 157 -6.83 5.40 0.74
N LYS A 158 -6.16 6.50 0.38
CA LYS A 158 -4.71 6.62 0.36
C LYS A 158 -4.23 7.37 1.59
N VAL A 159 -3.19 6.87 2.25
CA VAL A 159 -2.55 7.53 3.40
C VAL A 159 -1.98 8.88 2.97
N ILE A 160 -2.33 9.92 3.72
CA ILE A 160 -1.79 11.27 3.57
C ILE A 160 -0.59 11.39 4.51
N SER A 161 0.59 11.66 3.95
CA SER A 161 1.77 11.96 4.76
C SER A 161 1.64 13.37 5.34
N PHE A 162 1.58 13.47 6.67
CA PHE A 162 1.78 14.73 7.38
C PHE A 162 3.17 14.70 8.00
N GLY A 163 4.12 15.40 7.37
CA GLY A 163 5.48 15.55 7.89
C GLY A 163 6.49 14.55 7.36
N SER A 164 7.72 14.67 7.84
CA SER A 164 8.92 14.02 7.33
C SER A 164 9.06 12.51 7.52
N SER A 165 8.04 11.81 7.96
CA SER A 165 8.14 10.40 8.35
C SER A 165 7.95 9.37 7.23
N LEU A 166 7.27 9.71 6.14
CA LEU A 166 7.12 8.77 5.02
C LEU A 166 8.24 9.01 4.00
N LYS A 167 9.32 8.26 4.07
CA LYS A 167 10.31 8.17 2.98
C LYS A 167 9.62 7.63 1.73
N ARG A 168 9.62 8.43 0.67
CA ARG A 168 9.15 8.01 -0.66
C ARG A 168 10.21 7.19 -1.38
#